data_ad4a9296fb2cd673915adbfe78504f48
#
_entry.id   ad4a9296fb2cd673915adbfe78504f48
#
_cell.length_a   1.000
_cell.length_b   1.000
_cell.length_c   1.000
_cell.angle_alpha   90.00
_cell.angle_beta   90.00
_cell.angle_gamma   90.00
#
_symmetry.space_group_name_H-M   'P 1'
#
loop_
_entity.id
_entity.type
_entity.pdbx_description
1 polymer ?
#
loop_
_entity_poly.entity_id
_entity_poly.type
_entity_poly.pdbx_seq_one_letter_code
_entity_poly.pdbx_strand_id
1 'polypeptide(L)'
;MEEDVVAVVDAYWEARLGVDLVALRGGGVHVVAAPLGANDAMSVLLDETCIVVVPADEVESAQAALVGLDAREAFTEDTLRMLVGGDACIDGPSWHSYADGWTFLGAPDGAVAQVDGGDISLLTFLEDNDVADWAESGFPRDPASADPETAQFWVLREHGRVAAAGNLTEWRGLPADVGVLTSPAERGQGLAIRVVATMVAAALPAVGVVRYRALASNVASLAVARRLGFEPYGQNYRCRRTTG
;
A
#
# COMPACT_ATOMS: atom_id res chain seq x y z
N MET A 1 1.92 -16.98 -3.91
CA MET A 1 2.66 -16.35 -5.05
C MET A 1 3.68 -17.35 -5.58
N GLU A 2 3.91 -17.34 -6.90
CA GLU A 2 5.01 -18.10 -7.51
C GLU A 2 6.38 -17.53 -7.04
N GLU A 3 7.43 -18.38 -7.06
CA GLU A 3 8.79 -17.98 -6.65
C GLU A 3 9.31 -16.77 -7.42
N ASP A 4 9.05 -16.71 -8.72
CA ASP A 4 9.45 -15.60 -9.58
C ASP A 4 8.77 -14.28 -9.17
N VAL A 5 7.51 -14.34 -8.71
CA VAL A 5 6.77 -13.16 -8.23
C VAL A 5 7.28 -12.73 -6.86
N VAL A 6 7.61 -13.67 -5.98
CA VAL A 6 8.26 -13.35 -4.70
C VAL A 6 9.58 -12.64 -4.94
N ALA A 7 10.41 -13.12 -5.89
CA ALA A 7 11.67 -12.47 -6.24
C ALA A 7 11.48 -11.03 -6.76
N VAL A 8 10.42 -10.79 -7.53
CA VAL A 8 10.06 -9.42 -7.99
C VAL A 8 9.69 -8.51 -6.82
N VAL A 9 8.93 -9.01 -5.84
CA VAL A 9 8.54 -8.25 -4.65
C VAL A 9 9.75 -8.03 -3.75
N ASP A 10 10.59 -9.04 -3.54
CA ASP A 10 11.83 -8.93 -2.78
C ASP A 10 12.74 -7.86 -3.37
N ALA A 11 13.00 -7.90 -4.68
CA ALA A 11 13.82 -6.90 -5.37
C ALA A 11 13.28 -5.46 -5.21
N TYR A 12 11.96 -5.29 -5.21
CA TYR A 12 11.36 -3.98 -4.91
C TYR A 12 11.69 -3.52 -3.49
N TRP A 13 11.59 -4.41 -2.48
CA TRP A 13 11.86 -4.06 -1.10
C TRP A 13 13.37 -3.87 -0.82
N GLU A 14 14.23 -4.68 -1.44
CA GLU A 14 15.69 -4.47 -1.40
C GLU A 14 16.06 -3.06 -1.87
N ALA A 15 15.57 -2.68 -3.05
CA ALA A 15 15.82 -1.34 -3.60
C ALA A 15 15.19 -0.23 -2.75
N ARG A 16 13.99 -0.45 -2.22
CA ARG A 16 13.25 0.53 -1.41
C ARG A 16 13.89 0.78 -0.06
N LEU A 17 14.47 -0.25 0.56
CA LEU A 17 15.06 -0.21 1.89
C LEU A 17 16.58 -0.02 1.86
N GLY A 18 17.21 -0.20 0.71
CA GLY A 18 18.66 -0.14 0.58
C GLY A 18 19.38 -1.32 1.24
N VAL A 19 18.78 -2.50 1.21
CA VAL A 19 19.32 -3.74 1.79
C VAL A 19 19.46 -4.80 0.70
N ASP A 20 20.21 -5.86 0.99
CA ASP A 20 20.26 -7.06 0.15
C ASP A 20 19.28 -8.14 0.63
N LEU A 21 19.10 -9.19 -0.17
CA LEU A 21 18.19 -10.29 0.13
C LEU A 21 18.54 -10.99 1.45
N VAL A 22 19.82 -11.05 1.82
CA VAL A 22 20.27 -11.68 3.06
C VAL A 22 19.75 -10.91 4.26
N ALA A 23 19.85 -9.58 4.25
CA ALA A 23 19.28 -8.73 5.29
C ALA A 23 17.75 -8.74 5.26
N LEU A 24 17.14 -8.77 4.05
CA LEU A 24 15.69 -8.78 3.89
C LEU A 24 15.03 -10.05 4.47
N ARG A 25 15.69 -11.21 4.39
CA ARG A 25 15.15 -12.53 4.76
C ARG A 25 15.90 -13.24 5.89
N GLY A 26 17.00 -12.65 6.39
CA GLY A 26 17.91 -13.28 7.33
C GLY A 26 17.44 -13.35 8.79
N GLY A 27 16.32 -12.71 9.10
CA GLY A 27 15.80 -12.61 10.47
C GLY A 27 16.49 -11.52 11.29
N GLY A 28 15.92 -11.21 12.46
CA GLY A 28 16.45 -10.23 13.41
C GLY A 28 16.12 -8.77 13.07
N VAL A 29 16.91 -7.86 13.65
CA VAL A 29 16.70 -6.41 13.50
C VAL A 29 17.86 -5.80 12.73
N HIS A 30 17.52 -5.10 11.65
CA HIS A 30 18.48 -4.40 10.81
C HIS A 30 18.15 -2.90 10.79
N VAL A 31 19.16 -2.05 11.08
CA VAL A 31 19.02 -0.60 11.01
C VAL A 31 19.82 -0.09 9.83
N VAL A 32 19.16 0.65 8.94
CA VAL A 32 19.75 1.15 7.71
C VAL A 32 19.50 2.65 7.53
N ALA A 33 20.38 3.31 6.81
CA ALA A 33 20.23 4.72 6.48
C ALA A 33 19.12 4.91 5.44
N ALA A 34 18.27 5.93 5.64
CA ALA A 34 17.34 6.38 4.62
C ALA A 34 18.09 6.79 3.34
N PRO A 35 17.49 6.62 2.14
CA PRO A 35 18.02 7.20 0.92
C PRO A 35 18.30 8.70 1.09
N LEU A 36 19.36 9.20 0.44
CA LEU A 36 19.77 10.61 0.53
C LEU A 36 18.58 11.57 0.36
N GLY A 37 18.40 12.46 1.33
CA GLY A 37 17.34 13.48 1.36
C GLY A 37 16.03 13.07 2.02
N ALA A 38 15.86 11.85 2.48
CA ALA A 38 14.70 11.44 3.24
C ALA A 38 14.87 11.73 4.74
N ASN A 39 14.05 12.66 5.28
CA ASN A 39 13.95 12.90 6.72
C ASN A 39 12.94 11.96 7.41
N ASP A 40 12.27 11.11 6.64
CA ASP A 40 11.28 10.17 7.13
C ASP A 40 11.95 8.93 7.71
N ALA A 41 11.36 8.35 8.73
CA ALA A 41 11.72 7.03 9.22
C ALA A 41 10.64 6.01 8.87
N MET A 42 11.02 4.75 8.83
CA MET A 42 10.10 3.65 8.56
C MET A 42 10.58 2.39 9.26
N SER A 43 9.67 1.58 9.76
CA SER A 43 9.96 0.19 10.12
C SER A 43 9.16 -0.75 9.23
N VAL A 44 9.77 -1.86 8.83
CA VAL A 44 9.16 -2.90 8.00
C VAL A 44 9.36 -4.25 8.68
N LEU A 45 8.29 -5.01 8.83
CA LEU A 45 8.32 -6.38 9.34
C LEU A 45 8.01 -7.35 8.20
N LEU A 46 8.96 -8.24 7.92
CA LEU A 46 8.87 -9.33 6.95
C LEU A 46 9.20 -10.63 7.66
N ASP A 47 8.20 -11.46 7.93
CA ASP A 47 8.33 -12.69 8.72
C ASP A 47 9.04 -12.45 10.09
N GLU A 48 10.29 -12.87 10.21
CA GLU A 48 11.14 -12.73 11.40
C GLU A 48 12.21 -11.62 11.25
N THR A 49 12.08 -10.77 10.24
CA THR A 49 13.00 -9.65 9.96
C THR A 49 12.32 -8.33 10.20
N CYS A 50 12.88 -7.47 11.04
CA CYS A 50 12.50 -6.07 11.16
C CYS A 50 13.60 -5.19 10.58
N ILE A 51 13.27 -4.38 9.57
CA ILE A 51 14.19 -3.38 9.01
C ILE A 51 13.71 -2.01 9.43
N VAL A 52 14.57 -1.28 10.13
CA VAL A 52 14.32 0.07 10.59
C VAL A 52 15.17 1.04 9.76
N VAL A 53 14.49 1.91 9.03
CA VAL A 53 15.10 2.94 8.18
C VAL A 53 15.05 4.26 8.94
N VAL A 54 16.20 4.88 9.13
CA VAL A 54 16.32 6.18 9.81
C VAL A 54 17.29 7.10 9.02
N PRO A 55 17.31 8.42 9.28
CA PRO A 55 18.36 9.29 8.74
C PRO A 55 19.76 8.77 9.03
N ALA A 56 20.71 9.04 8.12
CA ALA A 56 22.04 8.46 8.18
C ALA A 56 22.82 8.80 9.47
N ASP A 57 22.60 9.98 10.02
CA ASP A 57 23.21 10.45 11.28
C ASP A 57 22.56 9.84 12.53
N GLU A 58 21.45 9.12 12.39
CA GLU A 58 20.74 8.46 13.49
C GLU A 58 20.98 6.94 13.54
N VAL A 59 21.63 6.36 12.55
CA VAL A 59 21.80 4.89 12.45
C VAL A 59 22.49 4.31 13.69
N GLU A 60 23.59 4.90 14.15
CA GLU A 60 24.33 4.39 15.31
C GLU A 60 23.52 4.43 16.60
N SER A 61 22.79 5.52 16.84
CA SER A 61 21.93 5.67 18.01
C SER A 61 20.73 4.71 17.96
N ALA A 62 20.14 4.51 16.77
CA ALA A 62 19.05 3.57 16.58
C ALA A 62 19.51 2.12 16.77
N GLN A 63 20.68 1.76 16.25
CA GLN A 63 21.28 0.43 16.50
C GLN A 63 21.48 0.17 18.00
N ALA A 64 22.03 1.15 18.72
CA ALA A 64 22.24 1.01 20.17
C ALA A 64 20.90 0.86 20.93
N ALA A 65 19.87 1.59 20.53
CA ALA A 65 18.56 1.55 21.17
C ALA A 65 17.82 0.23 20.92
N LEU A 66 18.10 -0.48 19.82
CA LEU A 66 17.40 -1.70 19.42
C LEU A 66 18.18 -2.99 19.81
N VAL A 67 19.36 -2.85 20.45
CA VAL A 67 20.15 -4.00 20.90
C VAL A 67 19.32 -4.92 21.79
N GLY A 68 19.26 -6.18 21.42
CA GLY A 68 18.61 -7.25 22.21
C GLY A 68 17.11 -7.39 21.97
N LEU A 69 16.50 -6.54 21.15
CA LEU A 69 15.11 -6.72 20.73
C LEU A 69 15.01 -7.78 19.62
N ASP A 70 13.94 -8.55 19.63
CA ASP A 70 13.55 -9.35 18.47
C ASP A 70 12.84 -8.50 17.40
N ALA A 71 12.56 -9.09 16.24
CA ALA A 71 11.96 -8.37 15.11
C ALA A 71 10.57 -7.81 15.45
N ARG A 72 9.77 -8.51 16.26
CA ARG A 72 8.41 -8.08 16.63
C ARG A 72 8.44 -7.02 17.72
N GLU A 73 9.36 -7.10 18.66
CA GLU A 73 9.60 -6.08 19.69
C GLU A 73 10.09 -4.78 19.06
N ALA A 74 10.98 -4.88 18.04
CA ALA A 74 11.45 -3.72 17.28
C ALA A 74 10.36 -3.12 16.37
N PHE A 75 9.40 -3.93 15.89
CA PHE A 75 8.31 -3.49 15.04
C PHE A 75 7.10 -3.04 15.85
N THR A 76 7.22 -1.95 16.59
CA THR A 76 6.09 -1.32 17.29
C THR A 76 6.05 0.18 17.03
N GLU A 77 4.88 0.79 17.17
CA GLU A 77 4.74 2.24 17.08
C GLU A 77 5.57 2.93 18.17
N ASP A 78 5.58 2.40 19.39
CA ASP A 78 6.33 2.94 20.51
C ASP A 78 7.83 2.92 20.26
N THR A 79 8.35 1.83 19.70
CA THR A 79 9.76 1.71 19.32
C THR A 79 10.12 2.75 18.24
N LEU A 80 9.30 2.86 17.20
CA LEU A 80 9.55 3.86 16.17
C LEU A 80 9.45 5.28 16.72
N ARG A 81 8.48 5.57 17.59
CA ARG A 81 8.30 6.87 18.27
C ARG A 81 9.49 7.23 19.14
N MET A 82 10.06 6.25 19.86
CA MET A 82 11.28 6.44 20.66
C MET A 82 12.46 6.85 19.77
N LEU A 83 12.59 6.29 18.60
CA LEU A 83 13.70 6.58 17.67
C LEU A 83 13.57 7.97 17.01
N VAL A 84 12.33 8.39 16.68
CA VAL A 84 12.12 9.60 15.86
C VAL A 84 11.76 10.86 16.67
N GLY A 85 11.45 10.70 17.96
CA GLY A 85 11.00 11.78 18.85
C GLY A 85 9.49 12.00 18.87
N GLY A 86 9.02 12.76 19.86
CA GLY A 86 7.61 12.81 20.28
C GLY A 86 6.61 13.47 19.31
N ASP A 87 7.06 14.39 18.44
CA ASP A 87 6.17 15.21 17.58
C ASP A 87 5.98 14.62 16.16
N ALA A 88 6.49 13.42 15.93
CA ALA A 88 6.38 12.77 14.65
C ALA A 88 5.02 12.10 14.41
N CYS A 89 4.45 12.28 13.22
CA CYS A 89 3.25 11.58 12.79
C CYS A 89 3.62 10.18 12.31
N ILE A 90 3.11 9.14 12.98
CA ILE A 90 3.33 7.74 12.63
C ILE A 90 2.05 7.19 12.03
N ASP A 91 2.14 6.71 10.79
CA ASP A 91 1.07 6.03 10.06
C ASP A 91 1.34 4.51 10.03
N GLY A 92 0.31 3.70 10.30
CA GLY A 92 0.45 2.24 10.25
C GLY A 92 -0.13 1.51 11.47
N PRO A 93 0.16 0.21 11.62
CA PRO A 93 0.84 -0.58 10.60
C PRO A 93 -0.05 -0.78 9.38
N SER A 94 0.56 -0.76 8.21
CA SER A 94 -0.11 -1.11 6.96
C SER A 94 0.36 -2.48 6.49
N TRP A 95 -0.56 -3.34 6.09
CA TRP A 95 -0.27 -4.57 5.38
C TRP A 95 0.04 -4.30 3.92
N HIS A 96 1.06 -4.96 3.40
CA HIS A 96 1.36 -5.08 1.99
C HIS A 96 1.04 -6.51 1.55
N SER A 97 0.10 -6.62 0.63
CA SER A 97 -0.31 -7.89 0.06
C SER A 97 -0.17 -7.83 -1.45
N TYR A 98 0.10 -8.96 -2.08
CA TYR A 98 0.33 -9.03 -3.52
C TYR A 98 -0.51 -10.16 -4.13
N ALA A 99 -0.89 -9.99 -5.39
CA ALA A 99 -1.52 -11.02 -6.19
C ALA A 99 -0.90 -11.07 -7.58
N ASP A 100 -0.79 -12.26 -8.11
CA ASP A 100 -0.36 -12.60 -9.47
C ASP A 100 -1.48 -13.32 -10.23
N GLY A 101 -1.20 -13.76 -11.43
CA GLY A 101 -2.19 -14.47 -12.24
C GLY A 101 -2.62 -15.84 -11.68
N TRP A 102 -1.90 -16.39 -10.68
CA TRP A 102 -2.20 -17.68 -10.05
C TRP A 102 -2.97 -17.53 -8.74
N THR A 103 -2.62 -16.52 -7.95
CA THR A 103 -3.25 -16.31 -6.65
C THR A 103 -4.54 -15.50 -6.75
N PHE A 104 -4.67 -14.66 -7.80
CA PHE A 104 -5.83 -13.80 -7.97
C PHE A 104 -7.10 -14.58 -8.27
N LEU A 105 -8.14 -14.38 -7.45
CA LEU A 105 -9.41 -15.11 -7.50
C LEU A 105 -10.58 -14.28 -8.07
N GLY A 106 -10.31 -13.03 -8.46
CA GLY A 106 -11.34 -12.12 -8.96
C GLY A 106 -11.73 -12.41 -10.42
N ALA A 107 -12.96 -12.09 -10.76
CA ALA A 107 -13.45 -12.11 -12.14
C ALA A 107 -14.01 -10.72 -12.52
N PRO A 108 -13.85 -10.28 -13.79
CA PRO A 108 -14.39 -9.00 -14.24
C PRO A 108 -15.90 -8.93 -14.09
N ASP A 109 -16.41 -7.76 -13.71
CA ASP A 109 -17.83 -7.43 -13.66
C ASP A 109 -18.16 -6.41 -14.76
N GLY A 110 -19.04 -6.76 -15.66
CA GLY A 110 -19.43 -5.91 -16.80
C GLY A 110 -20.12 -4.59 -16.44
N ALA A 111 -20.51 -4.40 -15.19
CA ALA A 111 -21.07 -3.14 -14.70
C ALA A 111 -19.97 -2.15 -14.24
N VAL A 112 -18.73 -2.61 -14.09
CA VAL A 112 -17.58 -1.77 -13.75
C VAL A 112 -16.97 -1.24 -15.03
N ALA A 113 -16.87 0.07 -15.16
CA ALA A 113 -16.32 0.73 -16.34
C ALA A 113 -15.00 1.41 -16.02
N GLN A 114 -14.01 1.28 -16.90
CA GLN A 114 -12.82 2.11 -16.87
C GLN A 114 -13.18 3.52 -17.36
N VAL A 115 -12.62 4.55 -16.72
CA VAL A 115 -12.87 5.96 -17.03
C VAL A 115 -11.56 6.74 -16.99
N ASP A 116 -11.56 7.92 -17.63
CA ASP A 116 -10.46 8.86 -17.51
C ASP A 116 -10.44 9.53 -16.12
N GLY A 117 -9.26 9.97 -15.67
CA GLY A 117 -9.13 10.71 -14.42
C GLY A 117 -9.93 12.00 -14.36
N GLY A 118 -10.24 12.60 -15.52
CA GLY A 118 -11.11 13.78 -15.66
C GLY A 118 -12.61 13.47 -15.79
N ASP A 119 -13.05 12.21 -15.66
CA ASP A 119 -14.48 11.88 -15.70
C ASP A 119 -15.25 12.60 -14.59
N ILE A 120 -16.24 13.40 -15.00
CA ILE A 120 -17.01 14.26 -14.07
C ILE A 120 -17.70 13.41 -12.98
N SER A 121 -18.17 12.21 -13.31
CA SER A 121 -18.84 11.37 -12.32
C SER A 121 -17.88 10.79 -11.29
N LEU A 122 -16.62 10.52 -11.67
CA LEU A 122 -15.55 10.13 -10.75
C LEU A 122 -15.18 11.30 -9.83
N LEU A 123 -14.95 12.49 -10.41
CA LEU A 123 -14.57 13.67 -9.63
C LEU A 123 -15.66 14.05 -8.63
N THR A 124 -16.93 14.10 -9.07
CA THR A 124 -18.08 14.34 -8.17
C THR A 124 -18.14 13.30 -7.06
N PHE A 125 -17.95 12.01 -7.37
CA PHE A 125 -17.94 10.95 -6.38
C PHE A 125 -16.84 11.16 -5.34
N LEU A 126 -15.64 11.55 -5.75
CA LEU A 126 -14.53 11.82 -4.83
C LEU A 126 -14.80 13.05 -3.95
N GLU A 127 -15.36 14.11 -4.51
CA GLU A 127 -15.76 15.32 -3.76
C GLU A 127 -16.88 15.06 -2.73
N ASP A 128 -17.79 14.14 -3.02
CA ASP A 128 -18.90 13.77 -2.14
C ASP A 128 -18.46 12.84 -0.98
N ASN A 129 -17.21 12.33 -1.00
CA ASN A 129 -16.68 11.46 0.05
C ASN A 129 -15.71 12.23 0.98
N ASP A 130 -15.54 11.72 2.20
CA ASP A 130 -14.63 12.30 3.17
C ASP A 130 -13.18 12.31 2.65
N VAL A 131 -12.47 13.43 2.86
CA VAL A 131 -11.08 13.59 2.42
C VAL A 131 -10.15 12.56 3.07
N ALA A 132 -10.44 12.11 4.30
CA ALA A 132 -9.66 11.07 4.96
C ALA A 132 -9.85 9.71 4.29
N ASP A 133 -11.10 9.35 3.94
CA ASP A 133 -11.42 8.14 3.19
C ASP A 133 -10.75 8.15 1.80
N TRP A 134 -10.77 9.30 1.13
CA TRP A 134 -10.08 9.50 -0.14
C TRP A 134 -8.56 9.30 -0.01
N ALA A 135 -7.93 9.96 0.97
CA ALA A 135 -6.49 9.84 1.20
C ALA A 135 -6.06 8.40 1.52
N GLU A 136 -6.87 7.67 2.30
CA GLU A 136 -6.60 6.26 2.63
C GLU A 136 -6.78 5.33 1.42
N SER A 137 -7.72 5.65 0.51
CA SER A 137 -8.00 4.83 -0.67
C SER A 137 -6.93 4.91 -1.77
N GLY A 138 -5.91 5.75 -1.61
CA GLY A 138 -4.78 5.86 -2.54
C GLY A 138 -5.08 6.60 -3.84
N PHE A 139 -6.23 7.27 -3.96
CA PHE A 139 -6.50 8.13 -5.11
C PHE A 139 -5.52 9.30 -5.16
N PRO A 140 -4.99 9.68 -6.33
CA PRO A 140 -4.20 10.89 -6.48
C PRO A 140 -5.04 12.12 -6.12
N ARG A 141 -4.38 13.16 -5.59
CA ARG A 141 -5.07 14.42 -5.21
C ARG A 141 -5.74 15.12 -6.38
N ASP A 142 -5.19 14.93 -7.56
CA ASP A 142 -5.73 15.44 -8.83
C ASP A 142 -5.74 14.29 -9.85
N PRO A 143 -6.82 13.49 -9.89
CA PRO A 143 -6.93 12.40 -10.84
C PRO A 143 -6.91 12.87 -12.31
N ALA A 144 -7.43 14.07 -12.59
CA ALA A 144 -7.49 14.60 -13.94
C ALA A 144 -6.12 14.93 -14.54
N SER A 145 -5.13 15.22 -13.69
CA SER A 145 -3.74 15.48 -14.10
C SER A 145 -2.84 14.23 -13.97
N ALA A 146 -3.39 13.08 -13.57
CA ALA A 146 -2.61 11.86 -13.41
C ALA A 146 -2.18 11.31 -14.79
N ASP A 147 -0.95 10.80 -14.85
CA ASP A 147 -0.42 10.16 -16.05
C ASP A 147 -1.15 8.82 -16.29
N PRO A 148 -1.85 8.65 -17.43
CA PRO A 148 -2.59 7.44 -17.74
C PRO A 148 -1.70 6.18 -17.89
N GLU A 149 -0.40 6.34 -18.08
CA GLU A 149 0.53 5.21 -18.12
C GLU A 149 0.79 4.62 -16.73
N THR A 150 0.64 5.43 -15.69
CA THR A 150 0.92 5.04 -14.30
C THR A 150 -0.30 5.14 -13.37
N ALA A 151 -1.40 5.76 -13.83
CA ALA A 151 -2.65 5.85 -13.08
C ALA A 151 -3.86 5.53 -13.95
N GLN A 152 -4.71 4.64 -13.49
CA GLN A 152 -5.91 4.20 -14.19
C GLN A 152 -7.08 4.15 -13.21
N PHE A 153 -8.31 4.41 -13.68
CA PHE A 153 -9.50 4.57 -12.83
C PHE A 153 -10.68 3.74 -13.32
N TRP A 154 -11.48 3.23 -12.37
CA TRP A 154 -12.70 2.48 -12.64
C TRP A 154 -13.83 2.97 -11.75
N VAL A 155 -15.05 2.90 -12.25
CA VAL A 155 -16.25 3.25 -11.52
C VAL A 155 -17.31 2.16 -11.65
N LEU A 156 -18.03 1.93 -10.57
CA LEU A 156 -19.25 1.13 -10.53
C LEU A 156 -20.42 2.06 -10.21
N ARG A 157 -21.42 2.07 -11.11
CA ARG A 157 -22.60 2.91 -10.94
C ARG A 157 -23.79 2.07 -10.48
N GLU A 158 -24.48 2.58 -9.45
CA GLU A 158 -25.78 2.07 -9.01
C GLU A 158 -26.77 3.23 -9.07
N HIS A 159 -27.96 2.97 -9.59
CA HIS A 159 -29.03 3.99 -9.71
C HIS A 159 -28.59 5.31 -10.41
N GLY A 160 -27.71 5.21 -11.39
CA GLY A 160 -27.20 6.36 -12.17
C GLY A 160 -26.12 7.21 -11.47
N ARG A 161 -25.64 6.79 -10.29
CA ARG A 161 -24.54 7.46 -9.56
C ARG A 161 -23.38 6.51 -9.35
N VAL A 162 -22.18 7.04 -9.20
CA VAL A 162 -21.03 6.24 -8.79
C VAL A 162 -21.22 5.81 -7.34
N ALA A 163 -21.24 4.52 -7.11
CA ALA A 163 -21.40 3.90 -5.78
C ALA A 163 -20.06 3.42 -5.22
N ALA A 164 -19.12 3.03 -6.10
CA ALA A 164 -17.76 2.70 -5.76
C ALA A 164 -16.84 3.06 -6.91
N ALA A 165 -15.60 3.46 -6.58
CA ALA A 165 -14.55 3.72 -7.55
C ALA A 165 -13.25 3.04 -7.11
N GLY A 166 -12.43 2.64 -8.08
CA GLY A 166 -11.10 2.09 -7.86
C GLY A 166 -10.07 2.78 -8.71
N ASN A 167 -8.83 2.67 -8.27
CA ASN A 167 -7.68 3.14 -9.02
C ASN A 167 -6.55 2.11 -8.97
N LEU A 168 -5.73 2.10 -10.01
CA LEU A 168 -4.39 1.56 -9.97
C LEU A 168 -3.44 2.74 -10.12
N THR A 169 -2.56 2.92 -9.14
CA THR A 169 -1.52 3.95 -9.20
C THR A 169 -0.15 3.32 -9.36
N GLU A 170 0.87 4.16 -9.50
CA GLU A 170 2.22 3.70 -9.78
C GLU A 170 2.78 2.78 -8.69
N TRP A 171 3.21 1.60 -9.11
CA TRP A 171 4.12 0.74 -8.38
C TRP A 171 5.14 0.15 -9.36
N ARG A 172 6.43 0.42 -9.14
CA ARG A 172 7.52 0.02 -10.04
C ARG A 172 7.40 0.57 -11.48
N GLY A 173 6.90 1.80 -11.62
CA GLY A 173 6.68 2.42 -12.93
C GLY A 173 5.44 1.94 -13.68
N LEU A 174 4.58 1.12 -13.04
CA LEU A 174 3.40 0.51 -13.65
C LEU A 174 2.15 0.82 -12.82
N PRO A 175 0.94 0.86 -13.42
CA PRO A 175 -0.32 1.04 -12.68
C PRO A 175 -0.70 -0.27 -11.97
N ALA A 176 -0.10 -0.50 -10.80
CA ALA A 176 -0.15 -1.77 -10.09
C ALA A 176 -0.37 -1.67 -8.57
N ASP A 177 -0.60 -0.46 -8.01
CA ASP A 177 -0.97 -0.26 -6.60
C ASP A 177 -2.46 0.00 -6.50
N VAL A 178 -3.18 -0.91 -5.84
CA VAL A 178 -4.65 -0.92 -5.76
C VAL A 178 -5.14 0.07 -4.73
N GLY A 179 -6.06 0.94 -5.16
CA GLY A 179 -6.91 1.74 -4.29
C GLY A 179 -8.39 1.52 -4.58
N VAL A 180 -9.25 1.63 -3.58
CA VAL A 180 -10.69 1.49 -3.73
C VAL A 180 -11.45 2.29 -2.69
N LEU A 181 -12.51 2.96 -3.12
CA LEU A 181 -13.41 3.73 -2.28
C LEU A 181 -14.86 3.33 -2.57
N THR A 182 -15.66 3.15 -1.53
CA THR A 182 -17.11 2.90 -1.63
C THR A 182 -17.85 3.98 -0.87
N SER A 183 -18.87 4.58 -1.50
CA SER A 183 -19.76 5.55 -0.85
C SER A 183 -20.25 5.00 0.49
N PRO A 184 -20.26 5.79 1.57
CA PRO A 184 -20.67 5.33 2.89
C PRO A 184 -22.06 4.65 2.91
N ALA A 185 -23.01 5.15 2.11
CA ALA A 185 -24.36 4.59 2.01
C ALA A 185 -24.40 3.19 1.35
N GLU A 186 -23.38 2.85 0.57
CA GLU A 186 -23.33 1.60 -0.23
C GLU A 186 -22.31 0.59 0.32
N ARG A 187 -21.73 0.86 1.49
CA ARG A 187 -20.78 -0.06 2.15
C ARG A 187 -21.47 -1.36 2.56
N GLY A 188 -20.70 -2.44 2.65
CA GLY A 188 -21.20 -3.76 3.04
C GLY A 188 -21.88 -4.56 1.94
N GLN A 189 -22.07 -4.00 0.74
CA GLN A 189 -22.75 -4.65 -0.39
C GLN A 189 -21.79 -5.37 -1.36
N GLY A 190 -20.49 -5.43 -1.04
CA GLY A 190 -19.48 -6.10 -1.88
C GLY A 190 -19.03 -5.32 -3.12
N LEU A 191 -19.40 -4.03 -3.25
CA LEU A 191 -19.07 -3.22 -4.42
C LEU A 191 -17.55 -3.04 -4.61
N ALA A 192 -16.80 -2.86 -3.53
CA ALA A 192 -15.33 -2.81 -3.58
C ALA A 192 -14.73 -4.08 -4.21
N ILE A 193 -15.26 -5.27 -3.89
CA ILE A 193 -14.81 -6.55 -4.47
C ILE A 193 -15.01 -6.54 -5.98
N ARG A 194 -16.18 -6.09 -6.47
CA ARG A 194 -16.51 -6.03 -7.90
C ARG A 194 -15.57 -5.09 -8.65
N VAL A 195 -15.31 -3.90 -8.09
CA VAL A 195 -14.40 -2.91 -8.68
C VAL A 195 -12.98 -3.45 -8.72
N VAL A 196 -12.44 -3.91 -7.58
CA VAL A 196 -11.06 -4.42 -7.50
C VAL A 196 -10.89 -5.65 -8.39
N ALA A 197 -11.87 -6.58 -8.40
CA ALA A 197 -11.82 -7.75 -9.26
C ALA A 197 -11.67 -7.38 -10.74
N THR A 198 -12.43 -6.39 -11.20
CA THR A 198 -12.41 -5.97 -12.61
C THR A 198 -11.11 -5.28 -12.97
N MET A 199 -10.66 -4.29 -12.18
CA MET A 199 -9.47 -3.53 -12.52
C MET A 199 -8.19 -4.37 -12.43
N VAL A 200 -8.10 -5.27 -11.45
CA VAL A 200 -6.94 -6.16 -11.31
C VAL A 200 -6.90 -7.21 -12.42
N ALA A 201 -8.04 -7.81 -12.77
CA ALA A 201 -8.11 -8.73 -13.91
C ALA A 201 -7.69 -8.08 -15.24
N ALA A 202 -8.00 -6.79 -15.42
CA ALA A 202 -7.59 -6.04 -16.61
C ALA A 202 -6.08 -5.73 -16.61
N ALA A 203 -5.47 -5.44 -15.46
CA ALA A 203 -4.08 -5.02 -15.35
C ALA A 203 -3.09 -6.19 -15.33
N LEU A 204 -3.40 -7.29 -14.64
CA LEU A 204 -2.47 -8.40 -14.40
C LEU A 204 -1.73 -8.93 -15.64
N PRO A 205 -2.36 -9.07 -16.82
CA PRO A 205 -1.65 -9.53 -18.03
C PRO A 205 -0.48 -8.62 -18.44
N ALA A 206 -0.55 -7.32 -18.11
CA ALA A 206 0.48 -6.36 -18.48
C ALA A 206 1.51 -6.16 -17.36
N VAL A 207 1.08 -6.16 -16.08
CA VAL A 207 1.95 -5.80 -14.95
C VAL A 207 2.55 -7.01 -14.22
N GLY A 208 1.97 -8.21 -14.41
CA GLY A 208 2.39 -9.49 -13.82
C GLY A 208 2.06 -9.64 -12.35
N VAL A 209 2.18 -8.60 -11.55
CA VAL A 209 1.86 -8.59 -10.12
C VAL A 209 1.26 -7.26 -9.70
N VAL A 210 0.25 -7.29 -8.84
CA VAL A 210 -0.39 -6.11 -8.27
C VAL A 210 -0.24 -6.08 -6.76
N ARG A 211 -0.09 -4.88 -6.21
CA ARG A 211 0.02 -4.62 -4.78
C ARG A 211 -1.32 -4.14 -4.23
N TYR A 212 -1.67 -4.61 -3.05
CA TYR A 212 -2.77 -4.09 -2.24
C TYR A 212 -2.23 -3.67 -0.88
N ARG A 213 -2.42 -2.41 -0.52
CA ARG A 213 -1.99 -1.89 0.78
C ARG A 213 -3.19 -1.41 1.58
N ALA A 214 -3.27 -1.80 2.85
CA ALA A 214 -4.31 -1.34 3.76
C ALA A 214 -3.79 -1.24 5.19
N LEU A 215 -4.28 -0.26 5.95
CA LEU A 215 -4.05 -0.19 7.38
C LEU A 215 -4.55 -1.47 8.07
N ALA A 216 -3.84 -1.94 9.07
CA ALA A 216 -4.24 -3.11 9.85
C ALA A 216 -5.59 -2.89 10.57
N SER A 217 -5.93 -1.65 10.89
CA SER A 217 -7.23 -1.25 11.43
C SER A 217 -8.37 -1.29 10.41
N ASN A 218 -8.06 -1.21 9.10
CA ASN A 218 -9.07 -1.28 8.03
C ASN A 218 -9.44 -2.73 7.69
N VAL A 219 -10.17 -3.37 8.60
CA VAL A 219 -10.59 -4.77 8.49
C VAL A 219 -11.41 -5.03 7.23
N ALA A 220 -12.19 -4.06 6.78
CA ALA A 220 -13.00 -4.17 5.57
C ALA A 220 -12.12 -4.26 4.31
N SER A 221 -11.12 -3.39 4.18
CA SER A 221 -10.17 -3.40 3.07
C SER A 221 -9.33 -4.69 3.05
N LEU A 222 -8.86 -5.14 4.21
CA LEU A 222 -8.14 -6.43 4.34
C LEU A 222 -9.02 -7.63 3.97
N ALA A 223 -10.34 -7.58 4.23
CA ALA A 223 -11.25 -8.63 3.81
C ALA A 223 -11.44 -8.67 2.29
N VAL A 224 -11.45 -7.51 1.61
CA VAL A 224 -11.45 -7.43 0.14
C VAL A 224 -10.19 -8.08 -0.42
N ALA A 225 -9.01 -7.69 0.06
CA ALA A 225 -7.75 -8.25 -0.39
C ALA A 225 -7.71 -9.78 -0.25
N ARG A 226 -8.02 -10.31 0.94
CA ARG A 226 -8.03 -11.76 1.19
C ARG A 226 -9.03 -12.51 0.30
N ARG A 227 -10.24 -11.95 0.12
CA ARG A 227 -11.27 -12.59 -0.71
C ARG A 227 -10.86 -12.67 -2.18
N LEU A 228 -10.05 -11.74 -2.65
CA LEU A 228 -9.54 -11.69 -4.02
C LEU A 228 -8.20 -12.40 -4.21
N GLY A 229 -7.68 -13.09 -3.19
CA GLY A 229 -6.47 -13.90 -3.29
C GLY A 229 -5.17 -13.12 -3.18
N PHE A 230 -5.21 -11.89 -2.64
CA PHE A 230 -3.98 -11.19 -2.28
C PHE A 230 -3.33 -11.86 -1.07
N GLU A 231 -2.09 -12.28 -1.22
CA GLU A 231 -1.30 -12.91 -0.18
C GLU A 231 -0.52 -11.85 0.62
N PRO A 232 -0.58 -11.88 1.97
CA PRO A 232 0.18 -10.96 2.81
C PRO A 232 1.67 -11.23 2.66
N TYR A 233 2.45 -10.16 2.56
CA TYR A 233 3.90 -10.22 2.41
C TYR A 233 4.63 -9.61 3.61
N GLY A 234 4.16 -8.48 4.13
CA GLY A 234 4.76 -7.79 5.25
C GLY A 234 3.94 -6.60 5.73
N GLN A 235 4.46 -5.94 6.75
CA GLN A 235 3.84 -4.75 7.34
C GLN A 235 4.83 -3.59 7.41
N ASN A 236 4.34 -2.35 7.45
CA ASN A 236 5.18 -1.22 7.75
C ASN A 236 4.49 -0.18 8.64
N TYR A 237 5.28 0.49 9.47
CA TYR A 237 5.01 1.82 9.99
C TYR A 237 5.80 2.84 9.17
N ARG A 238 5.19 3.97 8.91
CA ARG A 238 5.84 5.13 8.29
C ARG A 238 5.76 6.32 9.22
N CYS A 239 6.87 6.96 9.44
CA CYS A 239 6.96 8.18 10.21
C CYS A 239 7.23 9.36 9.29
N ARG A 240 6.42 10.41 9.42
CA ARG A 240 6.68 11.72 8.81
C ARG A 240 7.05 12.71 9.91
N ARG A 241 8.25 13.28 9.80
CA ARG A 241 8.66 14.35 10.70
C ARG A 241 8.05 15.65 10.23
N THR A 242 7.43 16.38 11.16
CA THR A 242 7.06 17.76 10.90
C THR A 242 8.35 18.58 10.79
N THR A 243 8.65 19.08 9.59
CA THR A 243 9.66 20.14 9.41
C THR A 243 9.15 21.36 10.13
N GLY A 244 9.80 21.72 11.26
CA GLY A 244 9.57 22.98 11.96
C GLY A 244 9.97 24.18 11.12
#